data_e5dab76f0651ddab861a78abf999c849
#
_entry.id   e5dab76f0651ddab861a78abf999c849
#
_cell.length_a   1.000
_cell.length_b   1.000
_cell.length_c   1.000
_cell.angle_alpha   90.00
_cell.angle_beta   90.00
_cell.angle_gamma   90.00
#
_symmetry.space_group_name_H-M   'P 1'
#
loop_
_entity.id
_entity.type
_entity.pdbx_description
1 polymer ?
#
loop_
_entity_poly.entity_id
_entity_poly.type
_entity_poly.pdbx_seq_one_letter_code
_entity_poly.pdbx_strand_id
1 'polypeptide(L)'
;MESNDAPKLIDILDARADQARHRPKRQRTRLNLLAATAHELEENGYEALTIDGIVRRAGLARGTFYLYFANRAEAAIAVRRSFTATLRKFRPRGGGRYSPRVAIHRMNRFYVAFYARNARLLAGKESLFHDRPDLARSRDAINHRWALILLRDIRRRDHESWLLEVDEAKATLALRFIILMADEALRMVYIDPPPGIAGLAQTEEDVTDVLTTLWYQCLYVKEGHNKDK
;
A
#
# COMPACT_ATOMS: atom_id res chain seq x y z
N MET A 1 -5.03 22.33 10.67
CA MET A 1 -4.01 21.40 11.18
C MET A 1 -4.44 20.01 10.72
N GLU A 2 -4.03 19.59 9.51
CA GLU A 2 -4.37 18.23 9.02
C GLU A 2 -3.47 17.26 9.79
N SER A 3 -4.10 16.40 10.59
CA SER A 3 -3.41 15.33 11.31
C SER A 3 -2.58 14.52 10.33
N ASN A 4 -1.27 14.58 10.47
CA ASN A 4 -0.28 13.95 9.58
C ASN A 4 -0.14 12.45 9.88
N ASP A 5 -1.07 11.86 10.63
CA ASP A 5 -0.97 10.52 11.12
C ASP A 5 -1.63 9.51 10.17
N ALA A 6 -0.82 8.91 9.32
CA ALA A 6 -1.24 7.73 8.59
C ALA A 6 -1.64 6.63 9.60
N PRO A 7 -2.79 5.98 9.44
CA PRO A 7 -3.28 5.05 10.44
C PRO A 7 -2.44 3.77 10.49
N LYS A 8 -2.29 3.20 11.69
CA LYS A 8 -1.83 1.83 11.83
C LYS A 8 -2.98 0.86 11.57
N LEU A 9 -2.78 -0.14 10.71
CA LEU A 9 -3.85 -1.06 10.31
C LEU A 9 -4.34 -1.92 11.47
N ILE A 10 -3.44 -2.34 12.34
CA ILE A 10 -3.78 -3.14 13.53
C ILE A 10 -4.79 -2.41 14.39
N ASP A 11 -4.53 -1.13 14.72
CA ASP A 11 -5.44 -0.33 15.55
C ASP A 11 -6.85 -0.23 14.94
N ILE A 12 -6.92 -0.13 13.60
CA ILE A 12 -8.19 -0.13 12.88
C ILE A 12 -8.90 -1.49 12.98
N LEU A 13 -8.16 -2.59 12.89
CA LEU A 13 -8.74 -3.93 12.94
C LEU A 13 -9.22 -4.26 14.36
N ASP A 14 -8.45 -3.89 15.38
CA ASP A 14 -8.83 -4.03 16.79
C ASP A 14 -10.08 -3.21 17.10
N ALA A 15 -10.10 -1.94 16.72
CA ALA A 15 -11.28 -1.10 16.90
C ALA A 15 -12.52 -1.67 16.20
N ARG A 16 -12.36 -2.28 15.01
CA ARG A 16 -13.48 -2.96 14.31
C ARG A 16 -13.94 -4.22 15.02
N ALA A 17 -13.02 -5.00 15.59
CA ALA A 17 -13.36 -6.19 16.37
C ALA A 17 -14.13 -5.80 17.65
N ASP A 18 -13.68 -4.76 18.35
CA ASP A 18 -14.34 -4.23 19.55
C ASP A 18 -15.73 -3.66 19.26
N GLN A 19 -15.84 -2.82 18.22
CA GLN A 19 -17.13 -2.26 17.78
C GLN A 19 -18.11 -3.33 17.30
N ALA A 20 -17.63 -4.51 16.94
CA ALA A 20 -18.47 -5.61 16.49
C ALA A 20 -19.14 -6.39 17.64
N ARG A 21 -18.93 -6.03 18.91
CA ARG A 21 -19.48 -6.75 20.08
C ARG A 21 -20.99 -6.95 20.01
N HIS A 22 -21.72 -6.02 19.40
CA HIS A 22 -23.16 -6.08 19.19
C HIS A 22 -23.60 -6.67 17.84
N ARG A 23 -22.63 -7.13 17.02
CA ARG A 23 -22.92 -7.73 15.71
C ARG A 23 -23.18 -9.25 15.84
N PRO A 24 -23.79 -9.88 14.83
CA PRO A 24 -23.97 -11.34 14.80
C PRO A 24 -22.64 -12.08 15.06
N LYS A 25 -22.70 -13.19 15.81
CA LYS A 25 -21.54 -14.00 16.23
C LYS A 25 -20.57 -14.26 15.07
N ARG A 26 -21.10 -14.59 13.88
CA ARG A 26 -20.28 -14.89 12.69
C ARG A 26 -19.40 -13.69 12.29
N GLN A 27 -19.93 -12.48 12.33
CA GLN A 27 -19.16 -11.27 11.98
C GLN A 27 -18.11 -10.94 13.03
N ARG A 28 -18.47 -11.04 14.32
CA ARG A 28 -17.53 -10.82 15.43
C ARG A 28 -16.34 -11.77 15.34
N THR A 29 -16.61 -13.07 15.21
CA THR A 29 -15.57 -14.10 15.13
C THR A 29 -14.65 -13.87 13.94
N ARG A 30 -15.20 -13.51 12.77
CA ARG A 30 -14.40 -13.21 11.60
C ARG A 30 -13.49 -11.99 11.80
N LEU A 31 -13.98 -10.92 12.43
CA LEU A 31 -13.18 -9.72 12.71
C LEU A 31 -12.11 -9.99 13.76
N ASN A 32 -12.41 -10.79 14.77
CA ASN A 32 -11.44 -11.20 15.78
C ASN A 32 -10.30 -12.04 15.16
N LEU A 33 -10.63 -13.02 14.32
CA LEU A 33 -9.62 -13.78 13.57
C LEU A 33 -8.78 -12.89 12.65
N LEU A 34 -9.39 -11.88 12.02
CA LEU A 34 -8.68 -10.95 11.15
C LEU A 34 -7.70 -10.07 11.93
N ALA A 35 -8.11 -9.54 13.08
CA ALA A 35 -7.24 -8.78 13.97
C ALA A 35 -6.09 -9.65 14.51
N ALA A 36 -6.40 -10.85 15.00
CA ALA A 36 -5.41 -11.81 15.45
C ALA A 36 -4.38 -12.17 14.36
N THR A 37 -4.85 -12.35 13.11
CA THR A 37 -3.96 -12.60 11.96
C THR A 37 -3.04 -11.41 11.69
N ALA A 38 -3.54 -10.17 11.81
CA ALA A 38 -2.72 -8.98 11.62
C ALA A 38 -1.63 -8.87 12.70
N HIS A 39 -1.95 -9.15 13.95
CA HIS A 39 -0.96 -9.19 15.02
C HIS A 39 0.12 -10.26 14.80
N GLU A 40 -0.27 -11.47 14.40
CA GLU A 40 0.69 -12.54 14.09
C GLU A 40 1.60 -12.15 12.91
N LEU A 41 1.06 -11.50 11.88
CA LEU A 41 1.85 -10.99 10.75
C LEU A 41 2.83 -9.88 11.17
N GLU A 42 2.39 -8.96 12.03
CA GLU A 42 3.23 -7.86 12.53
C GLU A 42 4.40 -8.37 13.37
N GLU A 43 4.16 -9.36 14.22
CA GLU A 43 5.17 -9.91 15.13
C GLU A 43 6.12 -10.89 14.44
N ASN A 44 5.57 -11.80 13.63
CA ASN A 44 6.27 -13.00 13.17
C ASN A 44 6.48 -13.04 11.64
N GLY A 45 5.81 -12.18 10.87
CA GLY A 45 5.80 -12.23 9.41
C GLY A 45 4.97 -13.39 8.85
N TYR A 46 4.89 -13.48 7.51
CA TYR A 46 4.07 -14.50 6.85
C TYR A 46 4.66 -15.91 6.95
N GLU A 47 5.97 -16.04 6.93
CA GLU A 47 6.64 -17.37 6.92
C GLU A 47 6.38 -18.12 8.22
N ALA A 48 6.44 -17.42 9.36
CA ALA A 48 6.16 -17.98 10.67
C ALA A 48 4.68 -17.96 11.06
N LEU A 49 3.79 -17.44 10.20
CA LEU A 49 2.35 -17.40 10.46
C LEU A 49 1.78 -18.81 10.54
N THR A 50 1.13 -19.15 11.67
CA THR A 50 0.47 -20.43 11.87
C THR A 50 -0.99 -20.25 12.24
N ILE A 51 -1.84 -21.25 11.88
CA ILE A 51 -3.25 -21.23 12.29
C ILE A 51 -3.36 -21.33 13.82
N ASP A 52 -2.48 -22.08 14.47
CA ASP A 52 -2.47 -22.24 15.93
C ASP A 52 -2.10 -20.93 16.64
N GLY A 53 -1.18 -20.14 16.10
CA GLY A 53 -0.89 -18.78 16.58
C GLY A 53 -2.10 -17.88 16.49
N ILE A 54 -2.75 -17.86 15.32
CA ILE A 54 -3.95 -17.04 15.07
C ILE A 54 -5.08 -17.39 16.05
N VAL A 55 -5.43 -18.67 16.19
CA VAL A 55 -6.57 -19.08 17.03
C VAL A 55 -6.28 -18.91 18.52
N ARG A 56 -5.04 -19.16 18.96
CA ARG A 56 -4.59 -18.91 20.33
C ARG A 56 -4.76 -17.43 20.69
N ARG A 57 -4.29 -16.52 19.83
CA ARG A 57 -4.44 -15.06 20.01
C ARG A 57 -5.90 -14.63 20.00
N ALA A 58 -6.72 -15.24 19.14
CA ALA A 58 -8.15 -14.94 19.04
C ALA A 58 -8.98 -15.57 20.18
N GLY A 59 -8.42 -16.45 21.02
CA GLY A 59 -9.17 -17.18 22.03
C GLY A 59 -10.19 -18.16 21.45
N LEU A 60 -9.88 -18.81 20.31
CA LEU A 60 -10.78 -19.66 19.55
C LEU A 60 -10.19 -21.06 19.31
N ALA A 61 -11.07 -22.03 19.08
CA ALA A 61 -10.65 -23.37 18.68
C ALA A 61 -10.23 -23.41 17.20
N ARG A 62 -9.28 -24.29 16.86
CA ARG A 62 -8.78 -24.47 15.49
C ARG A 62 -9.90 -24.77 14.47
N GLY A 63 -10.90 -25.59 14.84
CA GLY A 63 -12.07 -25.84 13.98
C GLY A 63 -12.86 -24.60 13.63
N THR A 64 -12.89 -23.60 14.54
CA THR A 64 -13.57 -22.33 14.27
C THR A 64 -12.89 -21.53 13.16
N PHE A 65 -11.55 -21.58 13.06
CA PHE A 65 -10.81 -20.91 11.99
C PHE A 65 -11.30 -21.34 10.61
N TYR A 66 -11.44 -22.64 10.39
CA TYR A 66 -11.82 -23.21 9.08
C TYR A 66 -13.24 -22.85 8.62
N LEU A 67 -14.09 -22.36 9.53
CA LEU A 67 -15.41 -21.81 9.15
C LEU A 67 -15.31 -20.44 8.43
N TYR A 68 -14.13 -19.78 8.50
CA TYR A 68 -13.94 -18.41 7.99
C TYR A 68 -12.82 -18.30 6.95
N PHE A 69 -11.79 -19.12 7.06
CA PHE A 69 -10.63 -19.12 6.18
C PHE A 69 -10.19 -20.55 5.89
N ALA A 70 -9.98 -20.89 4.62
CA ALA A 70 -9.56 -22.23 4.22
C ALA A 70 -8.13 -22.57 4.68
N ASN A 71 -7.26 -21.57 4.79
CA ASN A 71 -5.86 -21.72 5.21
C ASN A 71 -5.28 -20.39 5.69
N ARG A 72 -4.02 -20.42 6.21
CA ARG A 72 -3.31 -19.25 6.68
C ARG A 72 -3.13 -18.16 5.59
N ALA A 73 -2.94 -18.58 4.34
CA ALA A 73 -2.75 -17.66 3.22
C ALA A 73 -4.03 -16.83 2.98
N GLU A 74 -5.22 -17.46 3.05
CA GLU A 74 -6.48 -16.74 2.90
C GLU A 74 -6.69 -15.69 4.00
N ALA A 75 -6.34 -16.00 5.25
CA ALA A 75 -6.38 -15.05 6.35
C ALA A 75 -5.41 -13.88 6.13
N ALA A 76 -4.17 -14.15 5.72
CA ALA A 76 -3.18 -13.12 5.38
C ALA A 76 -3.65 -12.23 4.21
N ILE A 77 -4.28 -12.81 3.19
CA ILE A 77 -4.90 -12.07 2.08
C ILE A 77 -5.99 -11.13 2.59
N ALA A 78 -6.82 -11.57 3.53
CA ALA A 78 -7.86 -10.72 4.10
C ALA A 78 -7.28 -9.51 4.84
N VAL A 79 -6.15 -9.67 5.54
CA VAL A 79 -5.39 -8.55 6.14
C VAL A 79 -4.87 -7.60 5.05
N ARG A 80 -4.26 -8.12 3.98
CA ARG A 80 -3.77 -7.30 2.85
C ARG A 80 -4.89 -6.55 2.12
N ARG A 81 -6.05 -7.17 1.96
CA ARG A 81 -7.25 -6.48 1.43
C ARG A 81 -7.67 -5.33 2.35
N SER A 82 -7.58 -5.53 3.66
CA SER A 82 -7.85 -4.47 4.65
C SER A 82 -6.82 -3.35 4.57
N PHE A 83 -5.53 -3.67 4.36
CA PHE A 83 -4.48 -2.70 4.10
C PHE A 83 -4.82 -1.82 2.89
N THR A 84 -5.11 -2.42 1.74
CA THR A 84 -5.46 -1.68 0.52
C THR A 84 -6.73 -0.84 0.69
N ALA A 85 -7.73 -1.36 1.38
CA ALA A 85 -8.96 -0.63 1.66
C ALA A 85 -8.72 0.57 2.59
N THR A 86 -7.86 0.42 3.59
CA THR A 86 -7.47 1.48 4.54
C THR A 86 -6.68 2.57 3.81
N LEU A 87 -5.67 2.19 3.04
CA LEU A 87 -4.90 3.11 2.20
C LEU A 87 -5.84 3.97 1.33
N ARG A 88 -6.77 3.32 0.62
CA ARG A 88 -7.74 4.01 -0.24
C ARG A 88 -8.69 4.94 0.52
N LYS A 89 -9.09 4.55 1.74
CA LYS A 89 -9.99 5.34 2.59
C LYS A 89 -9.34 6.61 3.09
N PHE A 90 -8.10 6.53 3.56
CA PHE A 90 -7.42 7.60 4.29
C PHE A 90 -6.49 8.45 3.42
N ARG A 91 -6.18 8.02 2.19
CA ARG A 91 -5.33 8.81 1.28
C ARG A 91 -5.85 10.24 1.11
N PRO A 92 -4.95 11.23 0.96
CA PRO A 92 -5.30 12.60 0.66
C PRO A 92 -6.22 12.73 -0.56
N ARG A 93 -7.20 13.61 -0.48
CA ARG A 93 -8.13 13.91 -1.57
C ARG A 93 -8.02 15.39 -1.95
N GLY A 94 -8.67 15.77 -3.05
CA GLY A 94 -8.72 17.18 -3.47
C GLY A 94 -7.40 17.70 -4.04
N GLY A 95 -6.54 16.82 -4.55
CA GLY A 95 -5.25 17.17 -5.15
C GLY A 95 -5.35 18.26 -6.23
N GLY A 96 -6.48 18.37 -6.95
CA GLY A 96 -6.73 19.38 -7.98
C GLY A 96 -6.69 20.85 -7.51
N ARG A 97 -6.69 21.08 -6.20
CA ARG A 97 -6.55 22.44 -5.60
C ARG A 97 -5.10 22.91 -5.46
N TYR A 98 -4.16 22.01 -5.65
CA TYR A 98 -2.74 22.26 -5.44
C TYR A 98 -1.97 22.19 -6.75
N SER A 99 -0.81 22.85 -6.80
CA SER A 99 0.12 22.60 -7.91
C SER A 99 0.50 21.11 -7.98
N PRO A 100 0.90 20.60 -9.15
CA PRO A 100 1.25 19.19 -9.32
C PRO A 100 2.28 18.70 -8.29
N ARG A 101 3.34 19.47 -8.07
CA ARG A 101 4.40 19.11 -7.11
C ARG A 101 3.84 18.98 -5.68
N VAL A 102 3.01 19.93 -5.24
CA VAL A 102 2.39 19.90 -3.90
C VAL A 102 1.43 18.71 -3.78
N ALA A 103 0.65 18.42 -4.82
CA ALA A 103 -0.27 17.29 -4.80
C ALA A 103 0.47 15.94 -4.72
N ILE A 104 1.58 15.79 -5.46
CA ILE A 104 2.47 14.63 -5.41
C ILE A 104 3.10 14.49 -4.03
N HIS A 105 3.67 15.58 -3.49
CA HIS A 105 4.27 15.57 -2.16
C HIS A 105 3.28 15.14 -1.07
N ARG A 106 2.07 15.68 -1.05
CA ARG A 106 1.03 15.30 -0.09
C ARG A 106 0.67 13.81 -0.18
N MET A 107 0.61 13.27 -1.40
CA MET A 107 0.32 11.85 -1.61
C MET A 107 1.49 10.98 -1.16
N ASN A 108 2.73 11.33 -1.54
CA ASN A 108 3.91 10.57 -1.17
C ASN A 108 4.12 10.59 0.35
N ARG A 109 3.94 11.74 1.02
CA ARG A 109 4.03 11.84 2.48
C ARG A 109 3.07 10.88 3.18
N PHE A 110 1.82 10.80 2.72
CA PHE A 110 0.86 9.84 3.25
C PHE A 110 1.28 8.39 2.97
N TYR A 111 1.76 8.09 1.76
CA TYR A 111 2.20 6.74 1.37
C TYR A 111 3.41 6.29 2.18
N VAL A 112 4.43 7.14 2.33
CA VAL A 112 5.63 6.89 3.13
C VAL A 112 5.25 6.59 4.57
N ALA A 113 4.50 7.47 5.23
CA ALA A 113 4.07 7.28 6.61
C ALA A 113 3.19 6.04 6.79
N PHE A 114 2.31 5.73 5.83
CA PHE A 114 1.46 4.55 5.90
C PHE A 114 2.25 3.25 5.73
N TYR A 115 3.25 3.24 4.83
CA TYR A 115 4.15 2.10 4.67
C TYR A 115 5.04 1.92 5.90
N ALA A 116 5.69 2.98 6.38
CA ALA A 116 6.57 2.92 7.55
C ALA A 116 5.86 2.30 8.78
N ARG A 117 4.62 2.71 9.02
CA ARG A 117 3.82 2.22 10.16
C ARG A 117 3.29 0.80 10.00
N ASN A 118 3.20 0.28 8.79
CA ASN A 118 2.59 -1.01 8.48
C ASN A 118 3.55 -1.97 7.75
N ALA A 119 4.84 -1.66 7.71
CA ALA A 119 5.83 -2.40 6.92
C ALA A 119 5.88 -3.89 7.29
N ARG A 120 5.86 -4.20 8.57
CA ARG A 120 5.96 -5.58 9.07
C ARG A 120 4.78 -6.45 8.60
N LEU A 121 3.57 -5.89 8.49
CA LEU A 121 2.41 -6.59 7.93
C LEU A 121 2.56 -6.98 6.45
N LEU A 122 3.50 -6.33 5.75
CA LEU A 122 3.77 -6.55 4.34
C LEU A 122 4.99 -7.44 4.10
N ALA A 123 5.76 -7.75 5.14
CA ALA A 123 6.90 -8.66 5.07
C ALA A 123 6.46 -10.06 4.62
N GLY A 124 7.34 -10.79 3.92
CA GLY A 124 7.02 -12.13 3.38
C GLY A 124 6.04 -12.14 2.21
N LYS A 125 5.93 -11.03 1.50
CA LYS A 125 5.04 -10.88 0.33
C LYS A 125 5.35 -11.90 -0.76
N GLU A 126 6.62 -12.16 -1.02
CA GLU A 126 7.08 -13.10 -2.04
C GLU A 126 6.60 -14.52 -1.73
N SER A 127 6.75 -14.97 -0.49
CA SER A 127 6.28 -16.28 -0.03
C SER A 127 4.75 -16.41 -0.15
N LEU A 128 4.01 -15.34 0.21
CA LEU A 128 2.55 -15.31 0.06
C LEU A 128 2.13 -15.37 -1.42
N PHE A 129 2.86 -14.71 -2.33
CA PHE A 129 2.56 -14.75 -3.76
C PHE A 129 2.95 -16.08 -4.40
N HIS A 130 3.98 -16.74 -3.87
CA HIS A 130 4.30 -18.11 -4.26
C HIS A 130 3.15 -19.07 -3.91
N ASP A 131 2.63 -18.99 -2.69
CA ASP A 131 1.49 -19.78 -2.24
C ASP A 131 0.17 -19.45 -2.98
N ARG A 132 0.05 -18.24 -3.50
CA ARG A 132 -1.17 -17.71 -4.13
C ARG A 132 -0.88 -16.84 -5.36
N PRO A 133 -0.56 -17.46 -6.50
CA PRO A 133 -0.25 -16.73 -7.75
C PRO A 133 -1.39 -15.82 -8.27
N ASP A 134 -2.63 -16.10 -7.88
CA ASP A 134 -3.79 -15.25 -8.21
C ASP A 134 -3.71 -13.84 -7.61
N LEU A 135 -2.93 -13.67 -6.53
CA LEU A 135 -2.71 -12.36 -5.91
C LEU A 135 -1.86 -11.43 -6.76
N ALA A 136 -0.90 -11.96 -7.50
CA ALA A 136 -0.09 -11.16 -8.41
C ALA A 136 -0.99 -10.50 -9.48
N ARG A 137 -1.93 -11.25 -10.05
CA ARG A 137 -2.93 -10.72 -10.99
C ARG A 137 -3.84 -9.66 -10.37
N SER A 138 -4.30 -9.89 -9.13
CA SER A 138 -5.12 -8.91 -8.40
C SER A 138 -4.36 -7.60 -8.14
N ARG A 139 -3.06 -7.67 -7.80
CA ARG A 139 -2.20 -6.50 -7.62
C ARG A 139 -2.00 -5.76 -8.93
N ASP A 140 -1.75 -6.48 -10.01
CA ASP A 140 -1.58 -5.91 -11.32
C ASP A 140 -2.84 -5.11 -11.74
N ALA A 141 -4.02 -5.66 -11.55
CA ALA A 141 -5.28 -4.97 -11.81
C ALA A 141 -5.47 -3.70 -10.92
N ILE A 142 -5.02 -3.74 -9.67
CA ILE A 142 -5.05 -2.56 -8.79
C ILE A 142 -4.11 -1.47 -9.31
N ASN A 143 -2.87 -1.82 -9.65
CA ASN A 143 -1.87 -0.87 -10.16
C ASN A 143 -2.30 -0.28 -11.51
N HIS A 144 -2.89 -1.09 -12.39
CA HIS A 144 -3.46 -0.61 -13.64
C HIS A 144 -4.59 0.41 -13.39
N ARG A 145 -5.52 0.12 -12.49
CA ARG A 145 -6.59 1.05 -12.11
C ARG A 145 -6.03 2.37 -11.55
N TRP A 146 -4.97 2.31 -10.75
CA TRP A 146 -4.30 3.50 -10.24
C TRP A 146 -3.68 4.33 -11.34
N ALA A 147 -3.01 3.72 -12.31
CA ALA A 147 -2.44 4.41 -13.46
C ALA A 147 -3.54 5.17 -14.24
N LEU A 148 -4.69 4.54 -14.49
CA LEU A 148 -5.81 5.20 -15.17
C LEU A 148 -6.41 6.37 -14.37
N ILE A 149 -6.46 6.27 -13.03
CA ILE A 149 -6.91 7.37 -12.16
C ILE A 149 -5.94 8.54 -12.24
N LEU A 150 -4.64 8.28 -12.19
CA LEU A 150 -3.59 9.31 -12.30
C LEU A 150 -3.61 9.96 -13.68
N LEU A 151 -3.70 9.19 -14.76
CA LEU A 151 -3.79 9.72 -16.11
C LEU A 151 -5.00 10.64 -16.28
N ARG A 152 -6.15 10.24 -15.74
CA ARG A 152 -7.36 11.09 -15.75
C ARG A 152 -7.16 12.38 -14.94
N ASP A 153 -6.48 12.33 -13.81
CA ASP A 153 -6.19 13.51 -13.00
C ASP A 153 -5.21 14.46 -13.73
N ILE A 154 -4.18 13.93 -14.36
CA ILE A 154 -3.23 14.71 -15.19
C ILE A 154 -3.98 15.38 -16.35
N ARG A 155 -4.82 14.66 -17.09
CA ARG A 155 -5.62 15.22 -18.18
C ARG A 155 -6.57 16.34 -17.75
N ARG A 156 -7.06 16.30 -16.50
CA ARG A 156 -7.97 17.34 -15.98
C ARG A 156 -7.27 18.60 -15.53
N ARG A 157 -5.96 18.53 -15.25
CA ARG A 157 -5.21 19.66 -14.70
C ARG A 157 -4.70 20.61 -15.75
N ASP A 158 -4.83 20.26 -17.03
CA ASP A 158 -4.32 21.06 -18.18
C ASP A 158 -2.85 21.49 -17.98
N HIS A 159 -2.00 20.56 -17.53
CA HIS A 159 -0.60 20.82 -17.27
C HIS A 159 0.28 20.21 -18.38
N GLU A 160 1.45 20.78 -18.54
CA GLU A 160 2.46 20.41 -19.54
C GLU A 160 3.14 19.05 -19.25
N SER A 161 2.36 18.02 -18.97
CA SER A 161 2.88 16.66 -18.85
C SER A 161 3.10 16.07 -20.24
N TRP A 162 4.28 15.51 -20.48
CA TRP A 162 4.55 14.77 -21.72
C TRP A 162 3.63 13.57 -21.94
N LEU A 163 3.01 13.06 -20.87
CA LEU A 163 2.00 11.99 -20.97
C LEU A 163 0.75 12.39 -21.77
N LEU A 164 0.54 13.68 -21.99
CA LEU A 164 -0.57 14.19 -22.82
C LEU A 164 -0.22 14.15 -24.32
N GLU A 165 1.04 14.02 -24.65
CA GLU A 165 1.58 14.02 -26.02
C GLU A 165 1.72 12.61 -26.62
N VAL A 166 1.50 11.56 -25.81
CA VAL A 166 1.62 10.17 -26.22
C VAL A 166 0.26 9.45 -26.15
N ASP A 167 0.17 8.28 -26.79
CA ASP A 167 -1.02 7.45 -26.71
C ASP A 167 -1.30 6.94 -25.28
N GLU A 168 -2.54 6.52 -25.07
CA GLU A 168 -2.99 6.08 -23.73
C GLU A 168 -2.23 4.85 -23.22
N ALA A 169 -1.81 3.95 -24.10
CA ALA A 169 -1.09 2.74 -23.71
C ALA A 169 0.31 3.11 -23.18
N LYS A 170 1.02 3.99 -23.88
CA LYS A 170 2.35 4.48 -23.46
C LYS A 170 2.27 5.31 -22.19
N ALA A 171 1.30 6.21 -22.06
CA ALA A 171 1.06 6.98 -20.86
C ALA A 171 0.74 6.07 -19.65
N THR A 172 -0.10 5.06 -19.85
CA THR A 172 -0.45 4.08 -18.81
C THR A 172 0.76 3.25 -18.40
N LEU A 173 1.59 2.82 -19.36
CA LEU A 173 2.81 2.07 -19.08
C LEU A 173 3.79 2.88 -18.22
N ALA A 174 4.04 4.15 -18.58
CA ALA A 174 4.90 5.04 -17.80
C ALA A 174 4.39 5.22 -16.35
N LEU A 175 3.09 5.46 -16.18
CA LEU A 175 2.49 5.58 -14.85
C LEU A 175 2.60 4.27 -14.05
N ARG A 176 2.47 3.12 -14.68
CA ARG A 176 2.69 1.83 -14.02
C ARG A 176 4.13 1.66 -13.55
N PHE A 177 5.12 2.06 -14.35
CA PHE A 177 6.52 2.02 -13.93
C PHE A 177 6.80 2.92 -12.74
N ILE A 178 6.25 4.13 -12.73
CA ILE A 178 6.40 5.05 -11.59
C ILE A 178 5.74 4.49 -10.32
N ILE A 179 4.57 3.89 -10.42
CA ILE A 179 3.89 3.21 -9.31
C ILE A 179 4.73 2.05 -8.77
N LEU A 180 5.26 1.20 -9.66
CA LEU A 180 6.11 0.07 -9.27
C LEU A 180 7.42 0.51 -8.64
N MET A 181 8.03 1.57 -9.18
CA MET A 181 9.24 2.20 -8.60
C MET A 181 8.98 2.66 -7.16
N ALA A 182 7.87 3.36 -6.92
CA ALA A 182 7.55 3.83 -5.58
C ALA A 182 7.26 2.68 -4.60
N ASP A 183 6.50 1.67 -5.04
CA ASP A 183 6.22 0.47 -4.25
C ASP A 183 7.52 -0.26 -3.86
N GLU A 184 8.46 -0.39 -4.80
CA GLU A 184 9.72 -1.06 -4.57
C GLU A 184 10.67 -0.23 -3.68
N ALA A 185 10.74 1.09 -3.91
CA ALA A 185 11.50 1.99 -3.06
C ALA A 185 11.04 1.91 -1.59
N LEU A 186 9.72 1.93 -1.36
CA LEU A 186 9.17 1.80 -0.01
C LEU A 186 9.44 0.42 0.62
N ARG A 187 9.43 -0.65 -0.19
CA ARG A 187 9.82 -1.98 0.27
C ARG A 187 11.29 -2.01 0.71
N MET A 188 12.19 -1.48 -0.12
CA MET A 188 13.62 -1.42 0.18
C MET A 188 13.93 -0.57 1.41
N VAL A 189 13.16 0.48 1.67
CA VAL A 189 13.41 1.34 2.84
C VAL A 189 12.85 0.74 4.12
N TYR A 190 11.63 0.18 4.09
CA TYR A 190 10.88 -0.13 5.31
C TYR A 190 10.71 -1.62 5.61
N ILE A 191 10.85 -2.49 4.61
CA ILE A 191 10.55 -3.92 4.79
C ILE A 191 11.82 -4.76 4.73
N ASP A 192 12.63 -4.55 3.70
CA ASP A 192 13.81 -5.38 3.42
C ASP A 192 14.93 -4.48 2.86
N PRO A 193 15.56 -3.66 3.73
CA PRO A 193 16.56 -2.71 3.31
C PRO A 193 17.87 -3.39 2.93
N PRO A 194 18.31 -3.30 1.65
CA PRO A 194 19.63 -3.76 1.27
C PRO A 194 20.71 -2.88 1.94
N PRO A 195 21.92 -3.41 2.21
CA PRO A 195 22.95 -2.69 2.94
C PRO A 195 23.28 -1.30 2.38
N GLY A 196 23.20 -1.12 1.05
CA GLY A 196 23.46 0.16 0.39
C GLY A 196 22.37 1.22 0.58
N ILE A 197 21.17 0.84 1.05
CA ILE A 197 20.06 1.76 1.29
C ILE A 197 19.82 2.01 2.78
N ALA A 198 20.12 1.03 3.63
CA ALA A 198 19.80 1.07 5.06
C ALA A 198 20.36 2.30 5.81
N GLY A 199 21.41 2.95 5.30
CA GLY A 199 22.01 4.15 5.89
C GLY A 199 21.66 5.47 5.19
N LEU A 200 20.95 5.43 4.06
CA LEU A 200 20.70 6.62 3.24
C LEU A 200 19.38 7.33 3.61
N ALA A 201 18.34 6.56 3.94
CA ALA A 201 17.05 7.11 4.34
C ALA A 201 17.01 7.31 5.86
N GLN A 202 17.25 8.54 6.30
CA GLN A 202 17.31 8.85 7.73
C GLN A 202 15.93 9.20 8.32
N THR A 203 15.06 9.82 7.54
CA THR A 203 13.73 10.24 7.97
C THR A 203 12.65 9.91 6.92
N GLU A 204 11.39 9.87 7.36
CA GLU A 204 10.25 9.75 6.44
C GLU A 204 10.17 10.96 5.47
N GLU A 205 10.65 12.13 5.88
CA GLU A 205 10.67 13.34 5.05
C GLU A 205 11.69 13.20 3.92
N ASP A 206 12.90 12.70 4.19
CA ASP A 206 13.90 12.45 3.13
C ASP A 206 13.35 11.52 2.04
N VAL A 207 12.71 10.43 2.44
CA VAL A 207 12.07 9.48 1.49
C VAL A 207 10.94 10.15 0.71
N THR A 208 10.13 10.97 1.38
CA THR A 208 9.04 11.74 0.77
C THR A 208 9.55 12.71 -0.29
N ASP A 209 10.61 13.45 0.03
CA ASP A 209 11.17 14.46 -0.85
C ASP A 209 11.83 13.85 -2.08
N VAL A 210 12.58 12.76 -1.90
CA VAL A 210 13.18 12.02 -3.01
C VAL A 210 12.10 11.46 -3.93
N LEU A 211 11.10 10.75 -3.39
CA LEU A 211 10.00 10.23 -4.19
C LEU A 211 9.23 11.34 -4.89
N THR A 212 8.99 12.46 -4.22
CA THR A 212 8.28 13.60 -4.81
C THR A 212 9.05 14.20 -5.99
N THR A 213 10.35 14.33 -5.84
CA THR A 213 11.22 14.84 -6.90
C THR A 213 11.23 13.91 -8.11
N LEU A 214 11.43 12.60 -7.89
CA LEU A 214 11.41 11.60 -8.97
C LEU A 214 10.05 11.57 -9.69
N TRP A 215 8.95 11.54 -8.96
CA TRP A 215 7.62 11.55 -9.57
C TRP A 215 7.36 12.83 -10.37
N TYR A 216 7.71 14.00 -9.81
CA TYR A 216 7.50 15.26 -10.48
C TYR A 216 8.32 15.38 -11.77
N GLN A 217 9.59 15.02 -11.73
CA GLN A 217 10.46 15.01 -12.89
C GLN A 217 9.96 14.04 -13.96
N CYS A 218 9.62 12.80 -13.57
CA CYS A 218 9.10 11.81 -14.51
C CYS A 218 7.77 12.21 -15.18
N LEU A 219 6.95 13.06 -14.55
CA LEU A 219 5.63 13.38 -15.06
C LEU A 219 5.55 14.72 -15.76
N TYR A 220 6.35 15.71 -15.35
CA TYR A 220 6.15 17.11 -15.72
C TYR A 220 7.39 17.81 -16.30
N VAL A 221 8.56 17.24 -16.20
CA VAL A 221 9.75 17.82 -16.83
C VAL A 221 9.87 17.26 -18.24
N LYS A 222 9.73 18.14 -19.24
CA LYS A 222 10.05 17.82 -20.63
C LYS A 222 11.57 17.77 -20.77
N GLU A 223 12.10 16.76 -21.47
CA GLU A 223 13.46 16.84 -22.01
C GLU A 223 13.57 18.13 -22.80
N GLY A 224 14.48 19.03 -22.38
CA GLY A 224 14.77 20.20 -23.18
C GLY A 224 15.11 19.73 -24.57
N HIS A 225 14.42 20.24 -25.59
CA HIS A 225 14.89 20.12 -26.96
C HIS A 225 16.27 20.74 -27.00
N ASN A 226 17.30 19.92 -26.74
CA ASN A 226 18.64 20.28 -27.14
C ASN A 226 18.61 20.33 -28.66
N LYS A 227 18.46 21.53 -29.19
CA LYS A 227 18.69 21.80 -30.60
C LYS A 227 20.18 21.64 -30.81
N ASP A 228 20.64 20.40 -30.87
CA ASP A 228 21.92 20.12 -31.46
C ASP A 228 21.82 20.38 -32.96
N LYS A 229 22.29 21.57 -33.32
CA LYS A 229 22.68 21.94 -34.66
C LYS A 229 24.05 21.31 -34.96
#